data_2e8eb3c6b7915bcd5f77022ae4b2df70
#
_entry.id   2e8eb3c6b7915bcd5f77022ae4b2df70
#
_cell.length_a   1.000
_cell.length_b   1.000
_cell.length_c   1.000
_cell.angle_alpha   90.00
_cell.angle_beta   90.00
_cell.angle_gamma   90.00
#
_symmetry.space_group_name_H-M   'P 1'
#
loop_
_entity.id
_entity.type
_entity.pdbx_description
1 polymer ?
#
loop_
_entity_poly.entity_id
_entity_poly.type
_entity_poly.pdbx_seq_one_letter_code
_entity_poly.pdbx_strand_id
1 'polypeptide(L)'
;MRLPELFDFRGQSGRSTFGLTFIFVSLVVHNLFRLVSANAASRYGSGLNYLLPLSTFFEHRPVSAEEKHLLSIMLLLAIPCLWVAICVTVKRLHDLGLVWSYAILLFVPAVNVLFFLLLCFVPGLDKREEAEKRGEGFLDSIFPSTKWGSAIVGVFGGATVGTALCWFSVGVVGSYGSVLFLGLPFFMGFISAWLYGYSEPRNAGECYAVAMGSVFLAGALIVGIAFEGLICVAMAAPLAIPLALLGAGLAHEALKTRHLRIRPRALCGLFLAIPLLAGAEFWKPALIPKHKVHSFIEIAATPDLVWQRVVAFPRIQEKPHWIFRLGMAYPLEARVSGHGFGADRESIFSTGVSREPVLAWEENRHFAFRVAAEPPLMKEWSPYGQIKVRHLEDRDFRPGRVDFYLTELPDGRTQLDCWSSYENRMWPGEYWRLWTDEVVRQIQLRVFRHVKRLAEADASSRAVR
;
A
#
# COMPACT_ATOMS: atom_id res chain seq x y z
N MET A 1 -23.65 30.76 8.58
CA MET A 1 -24.73 30.22 7.74
C MET A 1 -25.83 29.72 8.67
N ARG A 2 -27.07 30.18 8.55
CA ARG A 2 -28.18 29.70 9.37
C ARG A 2 -28.68 28.36 8.81
N LEU A 3 -29.27 27.51 9.66
CA LEU A 3 -29.74 26.16 9.23
C LEU A 3 -30.62 26.19 7.96
N PRO A 4 -31.60 27.12 7.78
CA PRO A 4 -32.40 27.19 6.55
C PRO A 4 -31.58 27.50 5.30
N GLU A 5 -30.51 28.27 5.45
CA GLU A 5 -29.63 28.62 4.34
C GLU A 5 -28.85 27.43 3.77
N LEU A 6 -28.70 26.33 4.53
CA LEU A 6 -28.03 25.13 4.05
C LEU A 6 -28.86 24.36 2.99
N PHE A 7 -30.15 24.56 2.96
CA PHE A 7 -31.07 23.88 2.04
C PHE A 7 -31.48 24.70 0.82
N ASP A 8 -31.02 25.94 0.72
CA ASP A 8 -31.30 26.84 -0.40
C ASP A 8 -30.09 26.93 -1.35
N PHE A 9 -30.34 27.09 -2.64
CA PHE A 9 -29.32 27.32 -3.68
C PHE A 9 -28.88 28.78 -3.80
N ARG A 10 -29.60 29.72 -3.17
CA ARG A 10 -29.36 31.15 -3.27
C ARG A 10 -28.18 31.57 -2.41
N GLY A 11 -27.42 32.55 -2.91
CA GLY A 11 -26.29 33.18 -2.22
C GLY A 11 -24.93 32.56 -2.62
N GLN A 12 -23.91 32.95 -1.89
CA GLN A 12 -22.52 32.60 -2.11
C GLN A 12 -21.96 31.93 -0.85
N SER A 13 -20.94 31.07 -1.03
CA SER A 13 -20.27 30.39 0.05
C SER A 13 -18.75 30.50 -0.10
N GLY A 14 -18.11 31.15 0.87
CA GLY A 14 -16.65 31.25 0.89
C GLY A 14 -15.98 29.93 1.13
N ARG A 15 -14.67 29.84 0.82
CA ARG A 15 -13.83 28.65 0.90
C ARG A 15 -13.96 27.88 2.22
N SER A 16 -13.80 28.56 3.35
CA SER A 16 -13.84 27.96 4.68
C SER A 16 -15.22 27.41 5.01
N THR A 17 -16.27 28.16 4.72
CA THR A 17 -17.67 27.74 4.95
C THR A 17 -17.99 26.51 4.09
N PHE A 18 -17.59 26.50 2.82
CA PHE A 18 -17.78 25.38 1.92
C PHE A 18 -17.05 24.13 2.44
N GLY A 19 -15.74 24.22 2.71
CA GLY A 19 -14.92 23.12 3.15
C GLY A 19 -15.41 22.52 4.48
N LEU A 20 -15.66 23.36 5.49
CA LEU A 20 -16.14 22.91 6.81
C LEU A 20 -17.53 22.27 6.73
N THR A 21 -18.47 22.87 5.96
CA THR A 21 -19.80 22.29 5.80
C THR A 21 -19.77 20.97 5.08
N PHE A 22 -18.94 20.84 4.02
CA PHE A 22 -18.79 19.60 3.27
C PHE A 22 -18.18 18.49 4.12
N ILE A 23 -17.12 18.80 4.89
CA ILE A 23 -16.51 17.85 5.84
C ILE A 23 -17.52 17.43 6.90
N PHE A 24 -18.27 18.38 7.47
CA PHE A 24 -19.29 18.08 8.47
C PHE A 24 -20.37 17.15 7.92
N VAL A 25 -20.91 17.44 6.74
CA VAL A 25 -21.90 16.60 6.06
C VAL A 25 -21.34 15.21 5.79
N SER A 26 -20.09 15.12 5.32
CA SER A 26 -19.42 13.83 5.08
C SER A 26 -19.26 13.03 6.36
N LEU A 27 -18.91 13.67 7.48
CA LEU A 27 -18.84 13.03 8.81
C LEU A 27 -20.21 12.57 9.29
N VAL A 28 -21.28 13.34 9.07
CA VAL A 28 -22.64 12.94 9.42
C VAL A 28 -23.07 11.72 8.62
N VAL A 29 -22.89 11.72 7.30
CA VAL A 29 -23.18 10.57 6.44
C VAL A 29 -22.38 9.35 6.88
N HIS A 30 -21.08 9.54 7.15
CA HIS A 30 -20.22 8.47 7.63
C HIS A 30 -20.71 7.86 8.96
N ASN A 31 -21.08 8.71 9.93
CA ASN A 31 -21.59 8.23 11.23
C ASN A 31 -22.97 7.59 11.12
N LEU A 32 -23.85 8.07 10.23
CA LEU A 32 -25.14 7.41 9.93
C LEU A 32 -24.89 6.02 9.34
N PHE A 33 -23.97 5.91 8.38
CA PHE A 33 -23.52 4.64 7.82
C PHE A 33 -23.03 3.69 8.91
N ARG A 34 -22.26 4.22 9.85
CA ARG A 34 -21.74 3.51 11.01
C ARG A 34 -22.83 2.95 11.91
N LEU A 35 -23.82 3.78 12.28
CA LEU A 35 -24.91 3.37 13.16
C LEU A 35 -25.76 2.27 12.55
N VAL A 36 -26.05 2.36 11.26
CA VAL A 36 -26.84 1.34 10.54
C VAL A 36 -26.03 0.06 10.39
N SER A 37 -24.73 0.15 10.08
CA SER A 37 -23.85 -1.01 9.97
C SER A 37 -23.61 -1.69 11.32
N ALA A 38 -23.57 -0.96 12.43
CA ALA A 38 -23.38 -1.53 13.76
C ALA A 38 -24.52 -2.45 14.19
N ASN A 39 -25.73 -2.17 13.76
CA ASN A 39 -26.92 -3.02 14.02
C ASN A 39 -26.97 -4.27 13.11
N ALA A 40 -26.30 -4.24 11.95
CA ALA A 40 -26.12 -5.39 11.05
C ALA A 40 -24.87 -6.22 11.41
N ALA A 41 -24.04 -5.75 12.28
CA ALA A 41 -22.63 -6.09 12.46
C ALA A 41 -22.33 -7.20 13.46
N SER A 42 -23.21 -8.19 13.63
CA SER A 42 -22.73 -9.46 14.19
C SER A 42 -21.72 -10.18 13.26
N ARG A 43 -21.50 -9.68 12.05
CA ARG A 43 -20.57 -10.23 11.04
C ARG A 43 -19.36 -9.36 10.73
N TYR A 44 -19.34 -8.09 11.11
CA TYR A 44 -18.20 -7.19 10.92
C TYR A 44 -17.59 -6.91 12.28
N GLY A 45 -16.45 -7.54 12.55
CA GLY A 45 -15.78 -7.52 13.84
C GLY A 45 -15.66 -6.13 14.47
N SER A 46 -15.57 -6.10 15.78
CA SER A 46 -15.45 -4.91 16.63
C SER A 46 -14.29 -4.02 16.22
N GLY A 47 -14.45 -2.71 16.26
CA GLY A 47 -13.38 -1.73 16.14
C GLY A 47 -13.53 -0.73 14.99
N LEU A 48 -12.41 -0.33 14.42
CA LEU A 48 -12.29 0.67 13.34
C LEU A 48 -12.80 0.21 11.96
N ASN A 49 -13.41 -0.96 11.86
CA ASN A 49 -14.02 -1.52 10.64
C ASN A 49 -15.13 -0.64 10.02
N TYR A 50 -15.37 0.51 10.58
CA TYR A 50 -16.35 1.48 10.11
C TYR A 50 -15.90 2.37 8.94
N LEU A 51 -14.60 2.44 8.71
CA LEU A 51 -14.07 2.97 7.47
C LEU A 51 -14.03 1.77 6.51
N LEU A 52 -15.15 1.39 5.91
CA LEU A 52 -15.19 0.33 4.92
C LEU A 52 -14.15 0.62 3.85
N PRO A 53 -13.18 -0.29 3.62
CA PRO A 53 -12.24 -0.10 2.54
C PRO A 53 -13.02 0.02 1.23
N LEU A 54 -12.67 0.99 0.39
CA LEU A 54 -13.28 1.17 -0.93
C LEU A 54 -13.28 -0.14 -1.74
N SER A 55 -12.32 -1.04 -1.47
CA SER A 55 -12.27 -2.38 -2.05
C SER A 55 -13.50 -3.25 -1.78
N THR A 56 -14.18 -3.11 -0.65
CA THR A 56 -15.38 -3.91 -0.34
C THR A 56 -16.60 -3.51 -1.14
N PHE A 57 -16.64 -2.27 -1.68
CA PHE A 57 -17.71 -1.83 -2.58
C PHE A 57 -17.60 -2.44 -3.98
N PHE A 58 -16.45 -2.97 -4.35
CA PHE A 58 -16.20 -3.57 -5.66
C PHE A 58 -16.22 -5.11 -5.63
N GLU A 59 -16.40 -5.74 -4.47
CA GLU A 59 -16.64 -7.17 -4.41
C GLU A 59 -18.07 -7.47 -4.92
N HIS A 60 -18.18 -8.13 -6.07
CA HIS A 60 -19.43 -8.62 -6.64
C HIS A 60 -19.97 -9.79 -5.81
N ARG A 61 -20.49 -9.50 -4.60
CA ARG A 61 -21.23 -10.45 -3.79
C ARG A 61 -22.72 -10.30 -4.07
N PRO A 62 -23.48 -11.40 -4.16
CA PRO A 62 -24.94 -11.30 -4.16
C PRO A 62 -25.40 -10.70 -2.83
N VAL A 63 -25.98 -9.50 -2.89
CA VAL A 63 -26.46 -8.74 -1.72
C VAL A 63 -27.70 -9.47 -1.15
N SER A 64 -27.66 -9.81 0.13
CA SER A 64 -28.78 -10.45 0.82
C SER A 64 -30.01 -9.52 0.90
N ALA A 65 -31.20 -10.08 1.15
CA ALA A 65 -32.42 -9.29 1.28
C ALA A 65 -32.33 -8.28 2.46
N GLU A 66 -31.71 -8.67 3.56
CA GLU A 66 -31.48 -7.80 4.73
C GLU A 66 -30.51 -6.66 4.41
N GLU A 67 -29.44 -6.95 3.64
CA GLU A 67 -28.49 -5.93 3.20
C GLU A 67 -29.13 -4.93 2.24
N LYS A 68 -30.09 -5.35 1.39
CA LYS A 68 -30.87 -4.44 0.53
C LYS A 68 -31.76 -3.51 1.34
N HIS A 69 -32.41 -3.98 2.39
CA HIS A 69 -33.20 -3.15 3.29
C HIS A 69 -32.34 -2.11 4.02
N LEU A 70 -31.20 -2.52 4.55
CA LEU A 70 -30.25 -1.61 5.20
C LEU A 70 -29.72 -0.56 4.23
N LEU A 71 -29.33 -0.96 3.03
CA LEU A 71 -28.87 -0.05 1.98
C LEU A 71 -29.96 0.98 1.63
N SER A 72 -31.23 0.55 1.55
CA SER A 72 -32.36 1.44 1.28
C SER A 72 -32.55 2.49 2.38
N ILE A 73 -32.47 2.09 3.65
CA ILE A 73 -32.55 3.01 4.79
C ILE A 73 -31.38 4.01 4.76
N MET A 74 -30.17 3.53 4.46
CA MET A 74 -28.98 4.38 4.37
C MET A 74 -29.10 5.40 3.25
N LEU A 75 -29.57 5.00 2.08
CA LEU A 75 -29.82 5.91 0.96
C LEU A 75 -30.85 6.98 1.35
N LEU A 76 -31.92 6.61 2.03
CA LEU A 76 -32.97 7.52 2.47
C LEU A 76 -32.44 8.57 3.48
N LEU A 77 -31.62 8.14 4.43
CA LEU A 77 -30.98 9.02 5.40
C LEU A 77 -29.88 9.89 4.77
N ALA A 78 -29.25 9.44 3.69
CA ALA A 78 -28.23 10.21 2.98
C ALA A 78 -28.81 11.33 2.10
N ILE A 79 -30.11 11.26 1.71
CA ILE A 79 -30.76 12.27 0.84
C ILE A 79 -30.62 13.71 1.39
N PRO A 80 -30.97 14.01 2.64
CA PRO A 80 -30.84 15.39 3.17
C PRO A 80 -29.38 15.86 3.16
N CYS A 81 -28.45 14.97 3.48
CA CYS A 81 -27.02 15.27 3.49
C CYS A 81 -26.51 15.55 2.07
N LEU A 82 -26.93 14.75 1.11
CA LEU A 82 -26.59 14.95 -0.30
C LEU A 82 -27.16 16.26 -0.83
N TRP A 83 -28.40 16.59 -0.45
CA TRP A 83 -29.01 17.86 -0.81
C TRP A 83 -28.21 19.05 -0.29
N VAL A 84 -27.80 19.03 0.98
CA VAL A 84 -26.95 20.08 1.56
C VAL A 84 -25.61 20.18 0.82
N ALA A 85 -24.97 19.04 0.51
CA ALA A 85 -23.72 19.02 -0.24
C ALA A 85 -23.87 19.67 -1.62
N ILE A 86 -24.96 19.40 -2.33
CA ILE A 86 -25.27 20.03 -3.63
C ILE A 86 -25.50 21.55 -3.44
N CYS A 87 -26.35 21.96 -2.48
CA CYS A 87 -26.63 23.37 -2.22
C CYS A 87 -25.36 24.18 -1.91
N VAL A 88 -24.52 23.67 -1.03
CA VAL A 88 -23.27 24.34 -0.64
C VAL A 88 -22.28 24.39 -1.82
N THR A 89 -22.25 23.35 -2.67
CA THR A 89 -21.45 23.34 -3.89
C THR A 89 -21.94 24.36 -4.90
N VAL A 90 -23.24 24.45 -5.13
CA VAL A 90 -23.82 25.46 -6.03
C VAL A 90 -23.52 26.90 -5.55
N LYS A 91 -23.66 27.14 -4.24
CA LYS A 91 -23.28 28.46 -3.66
C LYS A 91 -21.80 28.76 -3.83
N ARG A 92 -20.95 27.71 -3.74
CA ARG A 92 -19.53 27.90 -3.98
C ARG A 92 -19.20 28.15 -5.44
N LEU A 93 -19.93 27.52 -6.35
CA LEU A 93 -19.83 27.84 -7.79
C LEU A 93 -20.27 29.27 -8.10
N HIS A 94 -21.32 29.74 -7.47
CA HIS A 94 -21.75 31.16 -7.60
C HIS A 94 -20.67 32.11 -7.08
N ASP A 95 -20.02 31.81 -5.95
CA ASP A 95 -18.89 32.60 -5.42
C ASP A 95 -17.67 32.61 -6.38
N LEU A 96 -17.54 31.59 -7.21
CA LEU A 96 -16.52 31.49 -8.26
C LEU A 96 -16.93 32.05 -9.61
N GLY A 97 -18.19 32.50 -9.77
CA GLY A 97 -18.76 32.93 -11.05
C GLY A 97 -18.94 31.78 -12.05
N LEU A 98 -19.02 30.55 -11.57
CA LEU A 98 -19.21 29.38 -12.41
C LEU A 98 -20.69 28.97 -12.47
N VAL A 99 -21.04 28.29 -13.56
CA VAL A 99 -22.42 27.82 -13.77
C VAL A 99 -22.72 26.67 -12.80
N TRP A 100 -23.89 26.67 -12.20
CA TRP A 100 -24.36 25.68 -11.24
C TRP A 100 -24.30 24.24 -11.76
N SER A 101 -24.41 24.04 -13.10
CA SER A 101 -24.36 22.71 -13.73
C SER A 101 -23.05 21.92 -13.47
N TYR A 102 -21.96 22.62 -13.15
CA TYR A 102 -20.71 21.95 -12.74
C TYR A 102 -20.85 21.15 -11.43
N ALA A 103 -21.92 21.33 -10.64
CA ALA A 103 -22.21 20.52 -9.49
C ALA A 103 -22.36 19.01 -9.82
N ILE A 104 -22.64 18.66 -11.09
CA ILE A 104 -22.68 17.28 -11.58
C ILE A 104 -21.33 16.57 -11.39
N LEU A 105 -20.21 17.29 -11.36
CA LEU A 105 -18.88 16.71 -11.14
C LEU A 105 -18.69 16.08 -9.76
N LEU A 106 -19.56 16.39 -8.79
CA LEU A 106 -19.61 15.70 -7.50
C LEU A 106 -19.93 14.20 -7.64
N PHE A 107 -20.64 13.83 -8.70
CA PHE A 107 -21.10 12.44 -8.92
C PHE A 107 -20.14 11.64 -9.80
N VAL A 108 -19.09 12.25 -10.33
CA VAL A 108 -18.09 11.57 -11.15
C VAL A 108 -16.95 11.07 -10.26
N PRO A 109 -16.78 9.73 -10.07
CA PRO A 109 -15.71 9.17 -9.24
C PRO A 109 -14.33 9.71 -9.64
N ALA A 110 -13.44 9.91 -8.69
CA ALA A 110 -12.12 10.51 -8.81
C ALA A 110 -12.14 12.01 -9.18
N VAL A 111 -13.00 12.45 -10.13
CA VAL A 111 -13.17 13.86 -10.49
C VAL A 111 -13.73 14.65 -9.32
N ASN A 112 -14.66 14.06 -8.54
CA ASN A 112 -15.29 14.69 -7.39
C ASN A 112 -14.26 15.14 -6.33
N VAL A 113 -13.21 14.36 -6.08
CA VAL A 113 -12.14 14.71 -5.12
C VAL A 113 -11.35 15.91 -5.62
N LEU A 114 -10.92 15.87 -6.89
CA LEU A 114 -10.22 17.00 -7.51
C LEU A 114 -11.09 18.24 -7.57
N PHE A 115 -12.36 18.09 -7.89
CA PHE A 115 -13.34 19.17 -7.93
C PHE A 115 -13.56 19.76 -6.55
N PHE A 116 -13.73 18.96 -5.52
CA PHE A 116 -13.83 19.41 -4.13
C PHE A 116 -12.59 20.21 -3.71
N LEU A 117 -11.40 19.70 -3.99
CA LEU A 117 -10.15 20.39 -3.68
C LEU A 117 -10.05 21.72 -4.43
N LEU A 118 -10.39 21.76 -5.70
CA LEU A 118 -10.44 23.00 -6.49
C LEU A 118 -11.40 24.01 -5.86
N LEU A 119 -12.59 23.60 -5.47
CA LEU A 119 -13.55 24.46 -4.81
C LEU A 119 -13.09 24.97 -3.43
N CYS A 120 -12.26 24.20 -2.71
CA CYS A 120 -11.67 24.63 -1.44
C CYS A 120 -10.55 25.66 -1.62
N PHE A 121 -9.75 25.55 -2.70
CA PHE A 121 -8.54 26.37 -2.84
C PHE A 121 -8.75 27.62 -3.70
N VAL A 122 -9.55 27.57 -4.77
CA VAL A 122 -9.73 28.72 -5.66
C VAL A 122 -10.44 29.87 -4.92
N PRO A 123 -9.94 31.09 -4.95
CA PRO A 123 -10.60 32.27 -4.32
C PRO A 123 -11.88 32.66 -5.05
N GLY A 124 -12.83 33.23 -4.32
CA GLY A 124 -14.06 33.84 -4.91
C GLY A 124 -13.76 35.03 -5.78
N LEU A 125 -14.74 35.45 -6.59
CA LEU A 125 -14.61 36.54 -7.55
C LEU A 125 -14.18 37.87 -6.88
N ASP A 126 -14.80 38.24 -5.78
CA ASP A 126 -14.47 39.48 -5.07
C ASP A 126 -12.99 39.57 -4.69
N LYS A 127 -12.42 38.44 -4.20
CA LYS A 127 -11.01 38.38 -3.85
C LYS A 127 -10.07 38.37 -5.06
N ARG A 128 -10.53 37.85 -6.20
CA ARG A 128 -9.78 37.92 -7.46
C ARG A 128 -9.69 39.33 -8.00
N GLU A 129 -10.81 40.03 -7.98
CA GLU A 129 -10.84 41.43 -8.40
C GLU A 129 -9.97 42.35 -7.52
N GLU A 130 -9.94 42.07 -6.20
CA GLU A 130 -9.04 42.79 -5.29
C GLU A 130 -7.57 42.47 -5.55
N ALA A 131 -7.22 41.19 -5.88
CA ALA A 131 -5.88 40.78 -6.23
C ALA A 131 -5.43 41.36 -7.56
N GLU A 132 -6.33 41.37 -8.57
CA GLU A 132 -6.08 41.97 -9.87
C GLU A 132 -5.83 43.47 -9.78
N LYS A 133 -6.60 44.18 -8.95
CA LYS A 133 -6.37 45.61 -8.63
C LYS A 133 -5.01 45.88 -7.99
N ARG A 134 -4.43 44.85 -7.32
CA ARG A 134 -3.07 44.90 -6.73
C ARG A 134 -1.98 44.43 -7.69
N GLY A 135 -2.32 44.00 -8.90
CA GLY A 135 -1.38 43.49 -9.89
C GLY A 135 -0.88 42.07 -9.55
N GLU A 136 -1.56 41.35 -8.67
CA GLU A 136 -1.26 39.96 -8.31
C GLU A 136 -1.79 38.99 -9.38
N GLY A 137 -1.01 38.00 -9.77
CA GLY A 137 -1.43 36.95 -10.70
C GLY A 137 -2.51 36.04 -10.10
N PHE A 138 -3.29 35.37 -10.94
CA PHE A 138 -4.33 34.41 -10.51
C PHE A 138 -3.80 33.37 -9.55
N LEU A 139 -2.61 32.83 -9.81
CA LEU A 139 -1.97 31.83 -8.95
C LEU A 139 -1.57 32.42 -7.59
N ASP A 140 -1.14 33.68 -7.55
CA ASP A 140 -0.76 34.36 -6.30
C ASP A 140 -1.96 34.53 -5.36
N SER A 141 -3.17 34.63 -5.92
CA SER A 141 -4.42 34.71 -5.14
C SER A 141 -4.85 33.33 -4.57
N ILE A 142 -4.39 32.22 -5.15
CA ILE A 142 -4.70 30.85 -4.71
C ILE A 142 -3.77 30.41 -3.60
N PHE A 143 -2.46 30.68 -3.74
CA PHE A 143 -1.43 30.17 -2.82
C PHE A 143 -1.22 31.12 -1.63
N PRO A 144 -1.30 30.63 -0.38
CA PRO A 144 -1.05 31.46 0.78
C PRO A 144 0.40 31.94 0.80
N SER A 145 0.64 33.20 1.14
CA SER A 145 1.98 33.75 1.39
C SER A 145 2.50 33.38 2.78
N THR A 146 1.60 33.09 3.72
CA THR A 146 1.98 32.74 5.09
C THR A 146 2.72 31.39 5.14
N LYS A 147 3.75 31.29 5.99
CA LYS A 147 4.57 30.08 6.15
C LYS A 147 3.75 28.82 6.43
N TRP A 148 2.82 28.87 7.37
CA TRP A 148 1.96 27.76 7.74
C TRP A 148 0.94 27.42 6.65
N GLY A 149 0.34 28.42 6.05
CA GLY A 149 -0.62 28.21 4.95
C GLY A 149 0.03 27.52 3.75
N SER A 150 1.22 27.99 3.32
CA SER A 150 1.98 27.36 2.25
C SER A 150 2.41 25.94 2.61
N ALA A 151 2.82 25.69 3.88
CA ALA A 151 3.20 24.34 4.33
C ALA A 151 2.01 23.38 4.28
N ILE A 152 0.84 23.80 4.73
CA ILE A 152 -0.39 22.99 4.64
C ILE A 152 -0.70 22.67 3.17
N VAL A 153 -0.68 23.66 2.29
CA VAL A 153 -0.94 23.46 0.85
C VAL A 153 0.09 22.52 0.24
N GLY A 154 1.39 22.66 0.61
CA GLY A 154 2.45 21.80 0.15
C GLY A 154 2.28 20.34 0.59
N VAL A 155 2.01 20.13 1.89
CA VAL A 155 1.83 18.77 2.46
C VAL A 155 0.60 18.09 1.85
N PHE A 156 -0.57 18.75 1.89
CA PHE A 156 -1.81 18.17 1.37
C PHE A 156 -1.77 18.01 -0.16
N GLY A 157 -1.24 18.99 -0.89
CA GLY A 157 -1.11 18.92 -2.34
C GLY A 157 -0.21 17.75 -2.77
N GLY A 158 0.98 17.62 -2.16
CA GLY A 158 1.88 16.50 -2.43
C GLY A 158 1.27 15.17 -2.05
N ALA A 159 0.65 15.06 -0.88
CA ALA A 159 0.01 13.82 -0.43
C ALA A 159 -1.17 13.41 -1.33
N THR A 160 -2.00 14.38 -1.76
CA THR A 160 -3.12 14.10 -2.68
C THR A 160 -2.63 13.58 -4.01
N VAL A 161 -1.64 14.24 -4.61
CA VAL A 161 -1.04 13.79 -5.87
C VAL A 161 -0.42 12.41 -5.72
N GLY A 162 0.32 12.18 -4.62
CA GLY A 162 0.91 10.88 -4.32
C GLY A 162 -0.14 9.78 -4.21
N THR A 163 -1.17 9.99 -3.41
CA THR A 163 -2.26 9.00 -3.23
C THR A 163 -3.04 8.76 -4.53
N ALA A 164 -3.31 9.80 -5.30
CA ALA A 164 -4.01 9.68 -6.59
C ALA A 164 -3.18 8.90 -7.62
N LEU A 165 -1.87 9.16 -7.72
CA LEU A 165 -0.96 8.42 -8.61
C LEU A 165 -0.80 6.96 -8.16
N CYS A 166 -0.74 6.70 -6.85
CA CYS A 166 -0.72 5.35 -6.31
C CYS A 166 -1.99 4.59 -6.72
N TRP A 167 -3.15 5.18 -6.49
CA TRP A 167 -4.44 4.61 -6.89
C TRP A 167 -4.51 4.37 -8.40
N PHE A 168 -4.04 5.30 -9.22
CA PHE A 168 -4.00 5.15 -10.67
C PHE A 168 -3.07 4.00 -11.09
N SER A 169 -1.84 3.96 -10.57
CA SER A 169 -0.85 2.94 -10.92
C SER A 169 -1.35 1.53 -10.57
N VAL A 170 -1.81 1.33 -9.34
CA VAL A 170 -2.23 0.01 -8.85
C VAL A 170 -3.68 -0.29 -9.23
N GLY A 171 -4.59 0.70 -9.11
CA GLY A 171 -6.02 0.52 -9.31
C GLY A 171 -6.43 0.43 -10.78
N VAL A 172 -5.83 1.25 -11.64
CA VAL A 172 -6.19 1.34 -13.07
C VAL A 172 -5.21 0.55 -13.94
N VAL A 173 -3.90 0.78 -13.73
CA VAL A 173 -2.85 0.15 -14.52
C VAL A 173 -2.56 -1.27 -14.07
N GLY A 174 -2.80 -1.59 -12.79
CA GLY A 174 -2.54 -2.92 -12.22
C GLY A 174 -1.04 -3.24 -12.12
N SER A 175 -0.17 -2.22 -12.05
CA SER A 175 1.29 -2.40 -12.07
C SER A 175 1.94 -1.87 -10.81
N TYR A 176 2.80 -2.69 -10.19
CA TYR A 176 3.75 -2.32 -9.14
C TYR A 176 5.11 -1.98 -9.74
N GLY A 177 5.11 -1.00 -10.66
CA GLY A 177 6.24 -0.66 -11.52
C GLY A 177 7.05 0.56 -11.09
N SER A 178 7.89 1.06 -12.02
CA SER A 178 8.80 2.19 -11.82
C SER A 178 8.07 3.49 -11.51
N VAL A 179 6.88 3.68 -12.08
CA VAL A 179 6.06 4.87 -11.81
C VAL A 179 5.67 4.95 -10.35
N LEU A 180 5.25 3.82 -9.77
CA LEU A 180 4.84 3.75 -8.36
C LEU A 180 6.01 4.00 -7.41
N PHE A 181 7.13 3.32 -7.62
CA PHE A 181 8.23 3.31 -6.64
C PHE A 181 9.30 4.38 -6.86
N LEU A 182 9.46 4.89 -8.08
CA LEU A 182 10.40 5.99 -8.35
C LEU A 182 9.68 7.30 -8.67
N GLY A 183 8.75 7.26 -9.62
CA GLY A 183 8.09 8.46 -10.10
C GLY A 183 7.26 9.14 -9.02
N LEU A 184 6.38 8.38 -8.37
CA LEU A 184 5.44 8.92 -7.38
C LEU A 184 6.14 9.63 -6.21
N PRO A 185 7.11 9.02 -5.48
CA PRO A 185 7.77 9.71 -4.38
C PRO A 185 8.53 10.96 -4.83
N PHE A 186 9.23 10.87 -5.95
CA PHE A 186 9.96 11.99 -6.50
C PHE A 186 9.04 13.18 -6.82
N PHE A 187 7.96 12.94 -7.58
CA PHE A 187 7.00 13.99 -7.93
C PHE A 187 6.24 14.53 -6.73
N MET A 188 5.91 13.68 -5.77
CA MET A 188 5.28 14.10 -4.53
C MET A 188 6.17 15.08 -3.77
N GLY A 189 7.46 14.77 -3.60
CA GLY A 189 8.41 15.66 -2.97
C GLY A 189 8.62 16.95 -3.75
N PHE A 190 8.72 16.86 -5.09
CA PHE A 190 8.87 18.02 -5.97
C PHE A 190 7.66 18.97 -5.85
N ILE A 191 6.45 18.44 -6.00
CA ILE A 191 5.21 19.24 -5.96
C ILE A 191 5.02 19.84 -4.57
N SER A 192 5.27 19.09 -3.52
CA SER A 192 5.18 19.56 -2.13
C SER A 192 6.07 20.78 -1.87
N ALA A 193 7.33 20.67 -2.21
CA ALA A 193 8.31 21.75 -2.01
C ALA A 193 8.05 22.92 -2.96
N TRP A 194 7.63 22.65 -4.19
CA TRP A 194 7.29 23.69 -5.17
C TRP A 194 6.07 24.52 -4.71
N LEU A 195 5.00 23.86 -4.24
CA LEU A 195 3.83 24.55 -3.69
C LEU A 195 4.18 25.36 -2.44
N TYR A 196 5.06 24.83 -1.58
CA TYR A 196 5.51 25.51 -0.37
C TYR A 196 6.31 26.79 -0.65
N GLY A 197 7.23 26.75 -1.63
CA GLY A 197 8.10 27.86 -1.99
C GLY A 197 7.58 28.74 -3.11
N TYR A 198 6.33 28.53 -3.58
CA TYR A 198 5.79 29.25 -4.74
C TYR A 198 5.68 30.76 -4.51
N SER A 199 5.03 31.18 -3.41
CA SER A 199 4.75 32.59 -3.12
C SER A 199 5.94 33.34 -2.56
N GLU A 200 6.80 32.66 -1.77
CA GLU A 200 7.96 33.25 -1.13
C GLU A 200 9.16 32.30 -1.09
N PRO A 201 10.39 32.81 -1.18
CA PRO A 201 11.59 31.99 -1.00
C PRO A 201 11.58 31.29 0.37
N ARG A 202 11.82 29.99 0.38
CA ARG A 202 11.90 29.15 1.58
C ARG A 202 13.28 28.52 1.69
N ASN A 203 13.69 28.14 2.90
CA ASN A 203 14.96 27.42 3.04
C ASN A 203 14.82 25.93 2.67
N ALA A 204 15.94 25.30 2.31
CA ALA A 204 15.95 23.90 1.87
C ALA A 204 15.41 22.95 2.96
N GLY A 205 15.78 23.15 4.23
CA GLY A 205 15.32 22.32 5.34
C GLY A 205 13.81 22.33 5.51
N GLU A 206 13.18 23.50 5.33
CA GLU A 206 11.72 23.62 5.36
C GLU A 206 11.07 22.91 4.18
N CYS A 207 11.63 23.01 2.97
CA CYS A 207 11.16 22.29 1.79
C CYS A 207 11.23 20.77 2.01
N TYR A 208 12.32 20.29 2.59
CA TYR A 208 12.44 18.87 2.96
C TYR A 208 11.45 18.44 4.03
N ALA A 209 11.22 19.26 5.05
CA ALA A 209 10.23 18.96 6.09
C ALA A 209 8.79 18.86 5.52
N VAL A 210 8.41 19.76 4.61
CA VAL A 210 7.10 19.74 3.94
C VAL A 210 6.97 18.52 3.03
N ALA A 211 8.02 18.15 2.28
CA ALA A 211 8.04 16.94 1.48
C ALA A 211 7.90 15.68 2.34
N MET A 212 8.63 15.60 3.46
CA MET A 212 8.46 14.50 4.42
C MET A 212 7.06 14.44 5.00
N GLY A 213 6.48 15.58 5.35
CA GLY A 213 5.09 15.67 5.80
C GLY A 213 4.11 15.08 4.77
N SER A 214 4.32 15.35 3.47
CA SER A 214 3.48 14.77 2.41
C SER A 214 3.66 13.27 2.25
N VAL A 215 4.90 12.75 2.39
CA VAL A 215 5.17 11.30 2.36
C VAL A 215 4.44 10.58 3.49
N PHE A 216 4.56 11.10 4.72
CA PHE A 216 3.89 10.54 5.88
C PHE A 216 2.36 10.60 5.77
N LEU A 217 1.83 11.74 5.30
CA LEU A 217 0.39 11.90 5.11
C LEU A 217 -0.13 10.95 4.02
N ALA A 218 0.55 10.84 2.88
CA ALA A 218 0.18 9.90 1.82
C ALA A 218 0.22 8.45 2.31
N GLY A 219 1.27 8.05 3.04
CA GLY A 219 1.36 6.73 3.66
C GLY A 219 0.20 6.48 4.63
N ALA A 220 -0.12 7.44 5.48
CA ALA A 220 -1.25 7.35 6.41
C ALA A 220 -2.60 7.25 5.67
N LEU A 221 -2.79 7.99 4.59
CA LEU A 221 -3.99 7.91 3.76
C LEU A 221 -4.12 6.55 3.08
N ILE A 222 -3.03 6.03 2.48
CA ILE A 222 -3.00 4.73 1.80
C ILE A 222 -3.37 3.60 2.78
N VAL A 223 -2.80 3.61 4.00
CA VAL A 223 -3.15 2.66 5.07
C VAL A 223 -4.57 2.91 5.59
N GLY A 224 -4.96 4.18 5.75
CA GLY A 224 -6.27 4.59 6.25
C GLY A 224 -7.44 4.22 5.33
N ILE A 225 -7.23 4.14 4.02
CA ILE A 225 -8.24 3.66 3.05
C ILE A 225 -8.12 2.14 2.78
N ALA A 226 -7.27 1.44 3.54
CA ALA A 226 -6.98 0.01 3.39
C ALA A 226 -6.54 -0.40 1.96
N PHE A 227 -5.87 0.50 1.25
CA PHE A 227 -5.35 0.25 -0.08
C PHE A 227 -4.08 -0.61 -0.02
N GLU A 228 -3.21 -0.34 0.96
CA GLU A 228 -2.03 -1.14 1.30
C GLU A 228 -1.89 -1.24 2.83
N GLY A 229 -1.16 -2.27 3.30
CA GLY A 229 -0.88 -2.43 4.70
C GLY A 229 0.32 -1.60 5.20
N LEU A 230 0.39 -1.40 6.50
CA LEU A 230 1.47 -0.63 7.12
C LEU A 230 2.85 -1.22 6.85
N ILE A 231 2.96 -2.56 6.80
CA ILE A 231 4.23 -3.27 6.55
C ILE A 231 4.73 -2.98 5.14
N CYS A 232 3.84 -3.06 4.14
CA CYS A 232 4.18 -2.76 2.76
C CYS A 232 4.64 -1.31 2.58
N VAL A 233 3.93 -0.35 3.19
CA VAL A 233 4.31 1.07 3.19
C VAL A 233 5.66 1.28 3.88
N ALA A 234 5.90 0.62 5.02
CA ALA A 234 7.19 0.70 5.73
C ALA A 234 8.34 0.10 4.92
N MET A 235 8.12 -1.00 4.21
CA MET A 235 9.12 -1.60 3.32
C MET A 235 9.41 -0.71 2.10
N ALA A 236 8.44 0.06 1.61
CA ALA A 236 8.65 1.01 0.52
C ALA A 236 9.35 2.32 0.97
N ALA A 237 9.24 2.69 2.25
CA ALA A 237 9.74 3.95 2.78
C ALA A 237 11.25 4.22 2.56
N PRO A 238 12.18 3.23 2.72
CA PRO A 238 13.61 3.44 2.45
C PRO A 238 13.92 3.84 1.01
N LEU A 239 13.06 3.48 0.06
CA LEU A 239 13.18 3.90 -1.33
C LEU A 239 12.47 5.25 -1.58
N ALA A 240 11.28 5.41 -1.01
CA ALA A 240 10.44 6.58 -1.24
C ALA A 240 10.99 7.87 -0.62
N ILE A 241 11.54 7.79 0.59
CA ILE A 241 12.05 8.96 1.31
C ILE A 241 13.19 9.66 0.56
N PRO A 242 14.28 8.99 0.16
CA PRO A 242 15.36 9.65 -0.58
C PRO A 242 14.88 10.26 -1.91
N LEU A 243 13.98 9.61 -2.61
CA LEU A 243 13.43 10.11 -3.87
C LEU A 243 12.55 11.35 -3.66
N ALA A 244 11.74 11.38 -2.61
CA ALA A 244 10.96 12.57 -2.27
C ALA A 244 11.85 13.74 -1.87
N LEU A 245 12.91 13.50 -1.09
CA LEU A 245 13.89 14.52 -0.74
C LEU A 245 14.64 15.03 -1.98
N LEU A 246 15.01 14.14 -2.91
CA LEU A 246 15.61 14.54 -4.19
C LEU A 246 14.67 15.44 -4.99
N GLY A 247 13.40 15.07 -5.10
CA GLY A 247 12.37 15.89 -5.75
C GLY A 247 12.23 17.27 -5.11
N ALA A 248 12.19 17.30 -3.76
CA ALA A 248 12.10 18.55 -3.00
C ALA A 248 13.31 19.45 -3.18
N GLY A 249 14.52 18.86 -3.20
CA GLY A 249 15.77 19.60 -3.46
C GLY A 249 15.78 20.24 -4.84
N LEU A 250 15.37 19.50 -5.86
CA LEU A 250 15.24 20.02 -7.22
C LEU A 250 14.22 21.15 -7.32
N ALA A 251 13.06 21.02 -6.66
CA ALA A 251 12.05 22.06 -6.59
C ALA A 251 12.58 23.34 -5.91
N HIS A 252 13.32 23.17 -4.80
CA HIS A 252 13.93 24.27 -4.07
C HIS A 252 14.95 25.04 -4.94
N GLU A 253 15.87 24.33 -5.61
CA GLU A 253 16.85 24.94 -6.49
C GLU A 253 16.18 25.61 -7.71
N ALA A 254 15.14 25.02 -8.27
CA ALA A 254 14.36 25.59 -9.36
C ALA A 254 13.65 26.91 -8.96
N LEU A 255 13.20 27.02 -7.72
CA LEU A 255 12.58 28.25 -7.19
C LEU A 255 13.61 29.30 -6.83
N LYS A 256 14.79 28.92 -6.31
CA LYS A 256 15.88 29.83 -5.95
C LYS A 256 16.49 30.51 -7.17
N THR A 257 16.61 29.80 -8.28
CA THR A 257 17.09 30.33 -9.55
C THR A 257 15.94 30.99 -10.34
N ARG A 258 15.36 32.08 -9.81
CA ARG A 258 14.29 32.84 -10.48
C ARG A 258 14.62 33.31 -11.91
N HIS A 259 15.89 33.24 -12.34
CA HIS A 259 16.31 33.51 -13.73
C HIS A 259 16.05 32.36 -14.70
N LEU A 260 15.93 31.12 -14.20
CA LEU A 260 15.39 29.99 -14.93
C LEU A 260 13.89 29.93 -14.59
N ARG A 261 13.07 30.82 -15.19
CA ARG A 261 11.64 30.53 -15.31
C ARG A 261 11.56 29.14 -15.90
N ILE A 262 11.27 28.14 -15.06
CA ILE A 262 10.86 26.83 -15.56
C ILE A 262 9.63 27.16 -16.41
N ARG A 263 9.85 27.19 -17.73
CA ARG A 263 8.75 27.46 -18.65
C ARG A 263 7.70 26.39 -18.34
N PRO A 264 6.40 26.71 -18.32
CA PRO A 264 5.32 25.73 -18.14
C PRO A 264 5.53 24.46 -18.98
N ARG A 265 6.21 24.62 -20.15
CA ARG A 265 6.61 23.52 -21.05
C ARG A 265 7.55 22.49 -20.42
N ALA A 266 8.49 22.90 -19.53
CA ALA A 266 9.40 21.97 -18.87
C ALA A 266 8.68 21.16 -17.77
N LEU A 267 7.75 21.78 -17.04
CA LEU A 267 6.88 21.08 -16.10
C LEU A 267 5.95 20.10 -16.83
N CYS A 268 5.36 20.50 -17.96
CA CYS A 268 4.58 19.59 -18.81
C CYS A 268 5.42 18.40 -19.29
N GLY A 269 6.70 18.61 -19.68
CA GLY A 269 7.60 17.54 -20.06
C GLY A 269 7.87 16.56 -18.91
N LEU A 270 8.03 17.08 -17.68
CA LEU A 270 8.22 16.25 -16.50
C LEU A 270 6.98 15.39 -16.20
N PHE A 271 5.76 15.98 -16.31
CA PHE A 271 4.51 15.23 -16.14
C PHE A 271 4.25 14.23 -17.28
N LEU A 272 4.69 14.52 -18.50
CA LEU A 272 4.62 13.57 -19.62
C LEU A 272 5.57 12.38 -19.46
N ALA A 273 6.63 12.51 -18.68
CA ALA A 273 7.54 11.40 -18.39
C ALA A 273 6.83 10.25 -17.61
N ILE A 274 5.84 10.57 -16.77
CA ILE A 274 5.08 9.54 -16.01
C ILE A 274 4.32 8.58 -16.95
N PRO A 275 3.42 9.05 -17.84
CA PRO A 275 2.70 8.15 -18.72
C PRO A 275 3.62 7.49 -19.77
N LEU A 276 4.74 8.11 -20.15
CA LEU A 276 5.74 7.48 -21.02
C LEU A 276 6.46 6.33 -20.32
N LEU A 277 6.86 6.50 -19.06
CA LEU A 277 7.44 5.42 -18.26
C LEU A 277 6.43 4.30 -18.02
N ALA A 278 5.17 4.64 -17.70
CA ALA A 278 4.09 3.67 -17.57
C ALA A 278 3.85 2.92 -18.89
N GLY A 279 3.79 3.65 -20.02
CA GLY A 279 3.66 3.05 -21.35
C GLY A 279 4.80 2.10 -21.70
N ALA A 280 6.05 2.46 -21.36
CA ALA A 280 7.20 1.61 -21.57
C ALA A 280 7.15 0.30 -20.75
N GLU A 281 6.53 0.31 -19.60
CA GLU A 281 6.30 -0.89 -18.79
C GLU A 281 5.30 -1.84 -19.45
N PHE A 282 4.25 -1.32 -20.08
CA PHE A 282 3.27 -2.13 -20.82
C PHE A 282 3.87 -2.88 -22.03
N TRP A 283 4.90 -2.31 -22.64
CA TRP A 283 5.50 -2.86 -23.87
C TRP A 283 6.60 -3.89 -23.63
N LYS A 284 7.05 -4.04 -22.39
CA LYS A 284 8.02 -5.10 -22.06
C LYS A 284 7.27 -6.42 -21.88
N PRO A 285 7.56 -7.47 -22.70
CA PRO A 285 7.11 -8.81 -22.37
C PRO A 285 7.68 -9.14 -20.98
N ALA A 286 6.81 -9.41 -20.05
CA ALA A 286 7.18 -9.69 -18.67
C ALA A 286 7.85 -11.08 -18.58
N LEU A 287 9.13 -11.16 -18.89
CA LEU A 287 9.98 -12.23 -18.41
C LEU A 287 10.01 -12.05 -16.88
N ILE A 288 9.27 -12.92 -16.20
CA ILE A 288 9.22 -12.89 -14.73
C ILE A 288 10.57 -13.38 -14.25
N PRO A 289 11.34 -12.54 -13.51
CA PRO A 289 12.63 -12.97 -12.98
C PRO A 289 12.41 -14.11 -11.98
N LYS A 290 13.14 -15.20 -12.19
CA LYS A 290 13.21 -16.32 -11.25
C LYS A 290 14.44 -16.16 -10.38
N HIS A 291 14.22 -16.11 -9.09
CA HIS A 291 15.28 -16.00 -8.10
C HIS A 291 15.43 -17.29 -7.33
N LYS A 292 16.62 -17.51 -6.77
CA LYS A 292 16.91 -18.67 -5.92
C LYS A 292 17.65 -18.21 -4.67
N VAL A 293 17.22 -18.68 -3.52
CA VAL A 293 17.89 -18.46 -2.23
C VAL A 293 18.48 -19.78 -1.77
N HIS A 294 19.74 -19.74 -1.38
CA HIS A 294 20.48 -20.88 -0.86
C HIS A 294 20.87 -20.62 0.59
N SER A 295 20.69 -21.63 1.42
CA SER A 295 21.24 -21.70 2.78
C SER A 295 21.69 -23.13 3.06
N PHE A 296 22.63 -23.29 3.99
CA PHE A 296 23.07 -24.58 4.45
C PHE A 296 23.35 -24.58 5.95
N ILE A 297 23.38 -25.77 6.54
CA ILE A 297 23.73 -25.97 7.94
C ILE A 297 24.36 -27.35 8.11
N GLU A 298 25.34 -27.45 9.01
CA GLU A 298 25.92 -28.72 9.42
C GLU A 298 25.22 -29.25 10.68
N ILE A 299 24.91 -30.54 10.68
CA ILE A 299 24.14 -31.23 11.72
C ILE A 299 24.94 -32.42 12.22
N ALA A 300 25.16 -32.53 13.53
CA ALA A 300 25.88 -33.63 14.15
C ALA A 300 24.98 -34.87 14.28
N ALA A 301 24.49 -35.36 13.15
CA ALA A 301 23.68 -36.56 13.01
C ALA A 301 23.86 -37.15 11.62
N THR A 302 23.59 -38.47 11.49
CA THR A 302 23.66 -39.19 10.23
C THR A 302 22.53 -38.76 9.26
N PRO A 303 22.72 -38.95 7.94
CA PRO A 303 21.73 -38.53 6.94
C PRO A 303 20.32 -39.12 7.16
N ASP A 304 20.20 -40.35 7.67
CA ASP A 304 18.91 -40.99 7.94
C ASP A 304 18.09 -40.27 9.02
N LEU A 305 18.74 -39.76 10.07
CA LEU A 305 18.09 -39.00 11.13
C LEU A 305 17.68 -37.62 10.65
N VAL A 306 18.55 -36.97 9.88
CA VAL A 306 18.26 -35.65 9.31
C VAL A 306 17.11 -35.75 8.31
N TRP A 307 17.11 -36.79 7.44
CA TRP A 307 16.08 -37.04 6.45
C TRP A 307 14.68 -37.09 7.05
N GLN A 308 14.49 -37.89 8.10
CA GLN A 308 13.20 -38.03 8.78
C GLN A 308 12.65 -36.68 9.26
N ARG A 309 13.54 -35.80 9.69
CA ARG A 309 13.18 -34.47 10.21
C ARG A 309 13.01 -33.40 9.12
N VAL A 310 13.61 -33.60 7.95
CA VAL A 310 13.41 -32.70 6.78
C VAL A 310 12.08 -33.00 6.11
N VAL A 311 11.74 -34.28 5.93
CA VAL A 311 10.50 -34.70 5.28
C VAL A 311 9.28 -34.22 6.07
N ALA A 312 9.28 -34.43 7.38
CA ALA A 312 8.22 -33.99 8.29
C ALA A 312 8.83 -33.62 9.66
N PHE A 313 8.28 -32.59 10.28
CA PHE A 313 8.72 -32.16 11.61
C PHE A 313 7.53 -31.67 12.45
N PRO A 314 7.58 -31.93 13.78
CA PRO A 314 6.59 -31.47 14.72
C PRO A 314 6.65 -29.95 14.89
N ARG A 315 5.67 -29.40 15.59
CA ARG A 315 5.51 -27.96 15.78
C ARG A 315 6.75 -27.29 16.36
N ILE A 316 7.23 -26.27 15.65
CA ILE A 316 8.34 -25.41 16.06
C ILE A 316 7.88 -24.49 17.20
N GLN A 317 8.48 -24.66 18.38
CA GLN A 317 8.10 -23.90 19.59
C GLN A 317 8.95 -22.63 19.80
N GLU A 318 10.07 -22.49 19.08
CA GLU A 318 10.96 -21.34 19.22
C GLU A 318 10.25 -20.04 18.79
N LYS A 319 10.61 -18.98 19.52
CA LYS A 319 10.13 -17.63 19.18
C LYS A 319 10.55 -17.27 17.75
N PRO A 320 9.64 -16.71 16.95
CA PRO A 320 9.97 -16.31 15.59
C PRO A 320 10.96 -15.14 15.57
N HIS A 321 11.77 -15.07 14.51
CA HIS A 321 12.62 -13.94 14.21
C HIS A 321 11.81 -12.63 14.13
N TRP A 322 12.44 -11.47 14.37
CA TRP A 322 11.74 -10.20 14.44
C TRP A 322 10.92 -9.89 13.17
N ILE A 323 11.41 -10.26 11.98
CA ILE A 323 10.72 -10.05 10.70
C ILE A 323 9.36 -10.76 10.65
N PHE A 324 9.26 -11.95 11.23
CA PHE A 324 8.01 -12.70 11.34
C PHE A 324 7.03 -12.09 12.35
N ARG A 325 7.56 -11.42 13.38
CA ARG A 325 6.73 -10.68 14.35
C ARG A 325 6.10 -9.42 13.75
N LEU A 326 6.64 -8.93 12.62
CA LEU A 326 6.01 -7.86 11.83
C LEU A 326 4.79 -8.35 11.04
N GLY A 327 4.56 -9.66 10.93
CA GLY A 327 3.39 -10.21 10.26
C GLY A 327 3.70 -11.15 9.08
N MET A 328 4.97 -11.29 8.67
CA MET A 328 5.36 -12.24 7.64
C MET A 328 5.02 -13.68 8.03
N ALA A 329 4.55 -14.48 7.07
CA ALA A 329 4.27 -15.90 7.27
C ALA A 329 5.56 -16.67 7.60
N TYR A 330 5.47 -17.59 8.57
CA TYR A 330 6.58 -18.45 8.95
C TYR A 330 6.10 -19.87 9.25
N PRO A 331 6.94 -20.90 8.98
CA PRO A 331 6.56 -22.29 9.18
C PRO A 331 6.47 -22.63 10.67
N LEU A 332 5.46 -23.42 11.00
CA LEU A 332 5.20 -23.95 12.34
C LEU A 332 5.36 -25.46 12.40
N GLU A 333 4.96 -26.20 11.37
CA GLU A 333 4.92 -27.66 11.34
C GLU A 333 4.91 -28.15 9.90
N ALA A 334 5.41 -29.33 9.62
CA ALA A 334 5.28 -29.98 8.33
C ALA A 334 4.86 -31.44 8.49
N ARG A 335 3.88 -31.85 7.70
CA ARG A 335 3.33 -33.21 7.66
C ARG A 335 3.40 -33.73 6.24
N VAL A 336 3.58 -35.05 6.09
CA VAL A 336 3.53 -35.72 4.80
C VAL A 336 2.53 -36.86 4.88
N SER A 337 1.70 -36.99 3.86
CA SER A 337 0.75 -38.08 3.64
C SER A 337 1.19 -38.84 2.39
N GLY A 338 1.44 -40.14 2.53
CA GLY A 338 2.00 -40.99 1.46
C GLY A 338 3.53 -41.04 1.47
N HIS A 339 4.11 -41.59 0.41
CA HIS A 339 5.56 -41.84 0.27
C HIS A 339 5.96 -41.70 -1.19
N GLY A 340 7.15 -41.13 -1.43
CA GLY A 340 7.71 -41.03 -2.77
C GLY A 340 7.23 -39.84 -3.56
N PHE A 341 7.49 -39.88 -4.87
CA PHE A 341 7.04 -38.86 -5.81
C PHE A 341 5.51 -38.74 -5.78
N GLY A 342 5.01 -37.51 -5.74
CA GLY A 342 3.56 -37.24 -5.70
C GLY A 342 2.92 -37.34 -4.33
N ALA A 343 3.66 -37.67 -3.27
CA ALA A 343 3.14 -37.60 -1.90
C ALA A 343 2.69 -36.17 -1.56
N ASP A 344 1.62 -36.05 -0.76
CA ASP A 344 1.08 -34.76 -0.33
C ASP A 344 1.80 -34.29 0.94
N ARG A 345 2.56 -33.20 0.83
CA ARG A 345 3.15 -32.50 1.95
C ARG A 345 2.31 -31.26 2.29
N GLU A 346 2.06 -31.08 3.57
CA GLU A 346 1.40 -29.90 4.11
C GLU A 346 2.34 -29.19 5.09
N SER A 347 2.62 -27.91 4.82
CA SER A 347 3.32 -27.05 5.75
C SER A 347 2.33 -26.10 6.42
N ILE A 348 2.28 -26.16 7.75
CA ILE A 348 1.44 -25.25 8.56
C ILE A 348 2.25 -24.01 8.84
N PHE A 349 1.82 -22.89 8.28
CA PHE A 349 2.36 -21.55 8.52
C PHE A 349 1.55 -20.79 9.57
N SER A 350 2.09 -19.70 10.07
CA SER A 350 1.39 -18.80 11.01
C SER A 350 0.11 -18.16 10.43
N THR A 351 -0.05 -18.19 9.11
CA THR A 351 -1.15 -17.59 8.35
C THR A 351 -2.14 -18.60 7.78
N GLY A 352 -1.79 -19.89 7.76
CA GLY A 352 -2.62 -20.97 7.22
C GLY A 352 -1.81 -22.17 6.77
N VAL A 353 -2.39 -23.02 5.92
CA VAL A 353 -1.79 -24.26 5.43
C VAL A 353 -1.32 -24.08 3.98
N SER A 354 -0.07 -24.48 3.70
CA SER A 354 0.51 -24.60 2.37
C SER A 354 0.39 -26.05 1.91
N ARG A 355 -0.01 -26.28 0.65
CA ARG A 355 0.01 -27.61 0.01
C ARG A 355 1.19 -27.72 -0.93
N GLU A 356 1.96 -28.77 -0.73
CA GLU A 356 3.30 -28.90 -1.30
C GLU A 356 3.50 -30.31 -1.88
N PRO A 357 3.00 -30.63 -3.09
CA PRO A 357 3.21 -31.92 -3.72
C PRO A 357 4.71 -32.20 -3.89
N VAL A 358 5.13 -33.41 -3.52
CA VAL A 358 6.52 -33.86 -3.57
C VAL A 358 6.93 -34.12 -5.01
N LEU A 359 8.08 -33.54 -5.42
CA LEU A 359 8.66 -33.64 -6.75
C LEU A 359 9.89 -34.55 -6.83
N ALA A 360 10.59 -34.77 -5.71
CA ALA A 360 11.70 -35.71 -5.63
C ALA A 360 11.74 -36.31 -4.23
N TRP A 361 12.01 -37.61 -4.19
CA TRP A 361 12.14 -38.41 -2.96
C TRP A 361 13.26 -39.41 -3.14
N GLU A 362 14.48 -38.98 -2.87
CA GLU A 362 15.66 -39.83 -2.85
C GLU A 362 16.11 -39.91 -1.39
N GLU A 363 15.81 -41.06 -0.75
CA GLU A 363 16.03 -41.21 0.68
C GLU A 363 17.48 -40.89 1.09
N ASN A 364 17.59 -40.10 2.15
CA ASN A 364 18.86 -39.64 2.74
C ASN A 364 19.71 -38.74 1.81
N ARG A 365 19.19 -38.31 0.63
CA ARG A 365 19.96 -37.54 -0.34
C ARG A 365 19.24 -36.28 -0.84
N HIS A 366 18.04 -36.45 -1.41
CA HIS A 366 17.35 -35.33 -2.07
C HIS A 366 15.85 -35.38 -1.83
N PHE A 367 15.31 -34.30 -1.28
CA PHE A 367 13.89 -34.11 -1.09
C PHE A 367 13.47 -32.80 -1.74
N ALA A 368 12.48 -32.85 -2.64
CA ALA A 368 12.00 -31.65 -3.28
C ALA A 368 10.47 -31.61 -3.35
N PHE A 369 9.91 -30.43 -3.24
CA PHE A 369 8.50 -30.16 -3.41
C PHE A 369 8.25 -28.82 -4.10
N ARG A 370 7.02 -28.59 -4.53
CA ARG A 370 6.57 -27.33 -5.11
C ARG A 370 5.43 -26.77 -4.25
N VAL A 371 5.44 -25.49 -4.01
CA VAL A 371 4.31 -24.80 -3.40
C VAL A 371 3.18 -24.72 -4.43
N ALA A 372 2.11 -25.49 -4.23
CA ALA A 372 0.95 -25.55 -5.12
C ALA A 372 -0.21 -24.66 -4.65
N ALA A 373 -0.40 -24.57 -3.34
CA ALA A 373 -1.35 -23.63 -2.73
C ALA A 373 -0.68 -23.03 -1.49
N GLU A 374 -0.70 -21.73 -1.41
CA GLU A 374 -0.06 -20.98 -0.33
C GLU A 374 -1.11 -20.28 0.54
N PRO A 375 -0.89 -20.20 1.85
CA PRO A 375 -1.65 -19.32 2.70
C PRO A 375 -1.27 -17.86 2.43
N PRO A 376 -2.00 -16.87 2.96
CA PRO A 376 -1.56 -15.48 2.89
C PRO A 376 -0.10 -15.33 3.31
N LEU A 377 0.72 -14.68 2.47
CA LEU A 377 2.16 -14.53 2.70
C LEU A 377 2.49 -13.67 3.91
N MET A 378 1.53 -12.83 4.33
CA MET A 378 1.64 -12.00 5.51
C MET A 378 0.27 -11.64 6.10
N LYS A 379 0.28 -11.29 7.37
CA LYS A 379 -0.81 -10.59 8.05
C LYS A 379 -0.45 -9.13 8.13
N GLU A 380 -1.05 -8.34 7.26
CA GLU A 380 -0.83 -6.90 7.25
C GLU A 380 -1.40 -6.24 8.51
N TRP A 381 -0.70 -5.23 8.97
CA TRP A 381 -1.17 -4.37 10.04
C TRP A 381 -2.07 -3.28 9.45
N SER A 382 -3.34 -3.38 9.74
CA SER A 382 -4.36 -2.45 9.26
C SER A 382 -5.36 -2.15 10.37
N PRO A 383 -5.92 -0.94 10.43
CA PRO A 383 -7.02 -0.60 11.33
C PRO A 383 -8.28 -1.46 11.11
N TYR A 384 -8.38 -2.12 9.97
CA TYR A 384 -9.55 -2.91 9.55
C TYR A 384 -9.40 -4.42 9.76
N GLY A 385 -8.32 -4.85 10.41
CA GLY A 385 -7.98 -6.27 10.56
C GLY A 385 -7.24 -6.81 9.34
N GLN A 386 -7.63 -8.01 8.86
CA GLN A 386 -6.98 -8.59 7.68
C GLN A 386 -7.49 -7.89 6.41
N ILE A 387 -6.57 -7.23 5.71
CA ILE A 387 -6.81 -6.67 4.37
C ILE A 387 -6.19 -7.58 3.33
N LYS A 388 -6.83 -7.63 2.16
CA LYS A 388 -6.30 -8.31 1.00
C LYS A 388 -5.45 -7.31 0.21
N VAL A 389 -4.15 -7.54 0.18
CA VAL A 389 -3.20 -6.66 -0.50
C VAL A 389 -3.00 -7.17 -1.92
N ARG A 390 -3.24 -6.30 -2.89
CA ARG A 390 -3.35 -6.66 -4.30
C ARG A 390 -2.10 -7.35 -4.87
N HIS A 391 -0.92 -6.85 -4.58
CA HIS A 391 0.34 -7.42 -5.07
C HIS A 391 0.62 -8.85 -4.56
N LEU A 392 0.02 -9.23 -3.42
CA LEU A 392 0.11 -10.59 -2.89
C LEU A 392 -0.96 -11.52 -3.48
N GLU A 393 -2.10 -10.99 -3.92
CA GLU A 393 -3.19 -11.77 -4.52
C GLU A 393 -3.03 -11.90 -6.05
N ASP A 394 -2.60 -10.83 -6.74
CA ASP A 394 -2.49 -10.76 -8.20
C ASP A 394 -1.24 -11.47 -8.75
N ARG A 395 -0.56 -12.26 -7.91
CA ARG A 395 0.56 -13.11 -8.31
C ARG A 395 1.83 -12.37 -8.74
N ASP A 396 2.07 -11.17 -8.22
CA ASP A 396 3.34 -10.48 -8.41
C ASP A 396 4.49 -11.19 -7.69
N PHE A 397 4.17 -11.92 -6.64
CA PHE A 397 5.07 -12.85 -5.96
C PHE A 397 4.52 -14.28 -6.01
N ARG A 398 5.38 -15.25 -6.40
CA ARG A 398 5.03 -16.69 -6.42
C ARG A 398 6.17 -17.51 -5.86
N PRO A 399 5.97 -18.22 -4.73
CA PRO A 399 6.90 -19.26 -4.33
C PRO A 399 6.89 -20.40 -5.36
N GLY A 400 8.04 -20.99 -5.56
CA GLY A 400 8.24 -22.03 -6.55
C GLY A 400 8.61 -23.37 -5.93
N ARG A 401 9.72 -23.93 -6.43
CA ARG A 401 10.26 -25.20 -5.99
C ARG A 401 11.24 -25.00 -4.83
N VAL A 402 11.20 -25.94 -3.89
CA VAL A 402 12.13 -26.04 -2.77
C VAL A 402 12.83 -27.41 -2.87
N ASP A 403 14.15 -27.38 -2.80
CA ASP A 403 15.03 -28.56 -2.85
C ASP A 403 15.87 -28.62 -1.59
N PHE A 404 15.90 -29.77 -0.92
CA PHE A 404 16.79 -30.11 0.17
C PHE A 404 17.76 -31.17 -0.29
N TYR A 405 19.07 -30.95 -0.10
CA TYR A 405 20.11 -31.91 -0.35
C TYR A 405 20.83 -32.25 0.95
N LEU A 406 21.05 -33.52 1.17
CA LEU A 406 21.78 -34.06 2.32
C LEU A 406 23.11 -34.66 1.82
N THR A 407 24.21 -34.18 2.36
CA THR A 407 25.54 -34.64 2.03
C THR A 407 26.22 -35.12 3.31
N GLU A 408 26.64 -36.38 3.36
CA GLU A 408 27.39 -36.92 4.47
C GLU A 408 28.81 -36.35 4.44
N LEU A 409 29.28 -35.86 5.57
CA LEU A 409 30.61 -35.31 5.76
C LEU A 409 31.56 -36.43 6.25
N PRO A 410 32.89 -36.29 6.03
CA PRO A 410 33.87 -37.34 6.41
C PRO A 410 33.88 -37.69 7.90
N ASP A 411 33.38 -36.84 8.75
CA ASP A 411 33.29 -37.00 10.20
C ASP A 411 31.94 -37.58 10.67
N GLY A 412 31.09 -38.03 9.73
CA GLY A 412 29.79 -38.63 10.02
C GLY A 412 28.68 -37.60 10.30
N ARG A 413 28.96 -36.28 10.19
CA ARG A 413 27.96 -35.24 10.22
C ARG A 413 27.23 -35.14 8.87
N THR A 414 26.12 -34.47 8.84
CA THR A 414 25.36 -34.20 7.62
C THR A 414 25.34 -32.71 7.31
N GLN A 415 25.75 -32.31 6.11
CA GLN A 415 25.43 -30.99 5.58
C GLN A 415 24.05 -31.02 4.94
N LEU A 416 23.19 -30.17 5.39
CA LEU A 416 21.85 -29.96 4.85
C LEU A 416 21.81 -28.63 4.09
N ASP A 417 21.63 -28.73 2.78
CA ASP A 417 21.47 -27.59 1.86
C ASP A 417 19.99 -27.40 1.51
N CYS A 418 19.54 -26.15 1.41
CA CYS A 418 18.20 -25.81 0.91
C CYS A 418 18.28 -24.76 -0.18
N TRP A 419 17.64 -25.04 -1.30
CA TRP A 419 17.42 -24.11 -2.41
C TRP A 419 15.94 -23.81 -2.55
N SER A 420 15.54 -22.55 -2.42
CA SER A 420 14.16 -22.12 -2.62
C SER A 420 14.09 -21.18 -3.79
N SER A 421 13.25 -21.48 -4.77
CA SER A 421 13.01 -20.62 -5.93
C SER A 421 11.73 -19.80 -5.74
N TYR A 422 11.71 -18.60 -6.31
CA TYR A 422 10.52 -17.76 -6.35
C TYR A 422 10.53 -16.84 -7.59
N GLU A 423 9.36 -16.35 -7.96
CA GLU A 423 9.16 -15.34 -9.00
C GLU A 423 8.68 -14.05 -8.36
N ASN A 424 9.23 -12.91 -8.79
CA ASN A 424 8.83 -11.58 -8.30
C ASN A 424 8.76 -10.60 -9.48
N ARG A 425 7.61 -9.96 -9.65
CA ARG A 425 7.34 -8.97 -10.70
C ARG A 425 7.45 -7.52 -10.23
N MET A 426 7.56 -7.30 -8.92
CA MET A 426 7.65 -5.95 -8.38
C MET A 426 8.93 -5.25 -8.85
N TRP A 427 8.82 -3.99 -9.20
CA TRP A 427 9.94 -3.18 -9.63
C TRP A 427 10.21 -2.05 -8.60
N PRO A 428 11.47 -1.68 -8.27
CA PRO A 428 12.76 -2.22 -8.77
C PRO A 428 13.04 -3.63 -8.24
N GLY A 429 13.29 -4.58 -9.17
CA GLY A 429 13.44 -5.99 -8.81
C GLY A 429 14.51 -6.24 -7.76
N GLU A 430 15.68 -5.61 -7.90
CA GLU A 430 16.79 -5.77 -6.94
C GLU A 430 16.47 -5.24 -5.54
N TYR A 431 15.70 -4.17 -5.43
CA TYR A 431 15.24 -3.65 -4.13
C TYR A 431 14.32 -4.65 -3.41
N TRP A 432 13.31 -5.13 -4.11
CA TRP A 432 12.34 -6.09 -3.54
C TRP A 432 12.96 -7.46 -3.29
N ARG A 433 13.96 -7.84 -4.10
CA ARG A 433 14.76 -9.03 -3.90
C ARG A 433 15.48 -9.04 -2.54
N LEU A 434 16.03 -7.91 -2.09
CA LEU A 434 16.68 -7.82 -0.77
C LEU A 434 15.72 -8.26 0.35
N TRP A 435 14.49 -7.77 0.32
CA TRP A 435 13.46 -8.14 1.30
C TRP A 435 13.05 -9.60 1.17
N THR A 436 12.78 -10.04 -0.05
CA THR A 436 12.30 -11.40 -0.33
C THR A 436 13.36 -12.45 0.01
N ASP A 437 14.60 -12.24 -0.42
CA ASP A 437 15.72 -13.16 -0.13
C ASP A 437 15.93 -13.32 1.37
N GLU A 438 15.82 -12.21 2.13
CA GLU A 438 15.96 -12.26 3.58
C GLU A 438 14.80 -13.00 4.25
N VAL A 439 13.56 -12.76 3.85
CA VAL A 439 12.40 -13.51 4.37
C VAL A 439 12.53 -14.99 4.09
N VAL A 440 12.86 -15.38 2.84
CA VAL A 440 13.04 -16.78 2.46
C VAL A 440 14.18 -17.41 3.23
N ARG A 441 15.30 -16.71 3.39
CA ARG A 441 16.46 -17.17 4.19
C ARG A 441 16.06 -17.42 5.64
N GLN A 442 15.32 -16.53 6.25
CA GLN A 442 14.86 -16.70 7.64
C GLN A 442 13.87 -17.87 7.79
N ILE A 443 13.05 -18.13 6.76
CA ILE A 443 12.21 -19.35 6.71
C ILE A 443 13.10 -20.60 6.71
N GLN A 444 14.09 -20.67 5.82
CA GLN A 444 15.04 -21.80 5.73
C GLN A 444 15.80 -22.00 7.05
N LEU A 445 16.36 -20.95 7.61
CA LEU A 445 17.12 -21.00 8.86
C LEU A 445 16.24 -21.41 10.06
N ARG A 446 14.96 -21.05 10.08
CA ARG A 446 14.03 -21.47 11.11
C ARG A 446 13.82 -23.00 11.08
N VAL A 447 13.56 -23.52 9.88
CA VAL A 447 13.43 -24.98 9.67
C VAL A 447 14.73 -25.70 10.01
N PHE A 448 15.86 -25.20 9.54
CA PHE A 448 17.18 -25.79 9.79
C PHE A 448 17.52 -25.90 11.27
N ARG A 449 17.33 -24.84 12.04
CA ARG A 449 17.59 -24.87 13.50
C ARG A 449 16.73 -25.90 14.19
N HIS A 450 15.50 -26.06 13.76
CA HIS A 450 14.56 -27.02 14.33
C HIS A 450 14.95 -28.46 13.95
N VAL A 451 15.21 -28.73 12.66
CA VAL A 451 15.69 -30.03 12.17
C VAL A 451 16.99 -30.42 12.86
N LYS A 452 17.96 -29.51 12.95
CA LYS A 452 19.23 -29.73 13.64
C LYS A 452 19.02 -30.20 15.09
N ARG A 453 18.24 -29.43 15.84
CA ARG A 453 17.97 -29.77 17.25
C ARG A 453 17.33 -31.16 17.42
N LEU A 454 16.38 -31.50 16.57
CA LEU A 454 15.68 -32.78 16.64
C LEU A 454 16.60 -33.93 16.23
N ALA A 455 17.32 -33.82 15.12
CA ALA A 455 18.19 -34.86 14.64
C ALA A 455 19.37 -35.13 15.59
N GLU A 456 19.96 -34.09 16.17
CA GLU A 456 21.02 -34.20 17.17
C GLU A 456 20.52 -34.83 18.49
N ALA A 457 19.29 -34.55 18.91
CA ALA A 457 18.67 -35.20 20.06
C ALA A 457 18.41 -36.69 19.78
N ASP A 458 17.96 -37.05 18.56
CA ASP A 458 17.75 -38.44 18.15
C ASP A 458 19.09 -39.19 18.09
N ALA A 459 20.15 -38.55 17.56
CA ALA A 459 21.51 -39.16 17.53
C ALA A 459 22.04 -39.43 18.94
N SER A 460 21.90 -38.47 19.86
CA SER A 460 22.30 -38.64 21.26
C SER A 460 21.54 -39.77 21.95
N SER A 461 20.24 -39.90 21.65
CA SER A 461 19.41 -40.98 22.21
C SER A 461 19.77 -42.34 21.68
N ARG A 462 20.25 -42.44 20.42
CA ARG A 462 20.77 -43.71 19.85
C ARG A 462 22.14 -44.11 20.43
N ALA A 463 22.98 -43.12 20.74
CA ALA A 463 24.33 -43.40 21.30
C ALA A 463 24.28 -43.89 22.76
N VAL A 464 23.19 -43.67 23.48
CA VAL A 464 22.97 -44.08 24.87
C VAL A 464 22.33 -45.48 24.96
N ARG A 465 21.77 -45.97 23.86
CA ARG A 465 21.21 -47.35 23.76
C ARG A 465 22.22 -48.31 23.17
#